data_850878fada81398f4d862bf88bcd7229
#
_entry.id   850878fada81398f4d862bf88bcd7229
#
_cell.length_a   1.000
_cell.length_b   1.000
_cell.length_c   1.000
_cell.angle_alpha   90.00
_cell.angle_beta   90.00
_cell.angle_gamma   90.00
#
_symmetry.space_group_name_H-M   'P 1'
#
loop_
_entity.id
_entity.type
_entity.pdbx_description
1 polymer ?
#
loop_
_entity_poly.entity_id
_entity_poly.type
_entity_poly.pdbx_seq_one_letter_code
_entity_poly.pdbx_strand_id
1 'polypeptide(L)'
;LPSLFTAIFMVFYAKEGRKKESLHFFIHLLSGVPSIVLGLFSYSLFVYQLKLGRSVLSGAIALAIMIFPFMEIRMEKIFEEVPKSYLQSSESLGCSKGYTIRRLVLPYTLPELLSTMLLAFCFALGATPPILFTGGVAFAKSPTSLLSPAMALPLHLYLLLVQGGSSLSRAYGTALVMLFLLLIGNGIASLLTTYCHRKWQK
;
A
#
# COMPACT_ATOMS: atom_id res chain seq x y z
N LEU A 1 7.30 4.15 0.08
CA LEU A 1 8.64 4.49 0.61
C LEU A 1 8.71 4.34 2.15
N PRO A 2 7.79 4.94 2.98
CA PRO A 2 7.89 4.79 4.44
C PRO A 2 7.94 3.33 4.89
N SER A 3 7.05 2.46 4.40
CA SER A 3 7.00 1.03 4.74
C SER A 3 8.31 0.30 4.44
N LEU A 4 8.97 0.62 3.32
CA LEU A 4 10.26 0.04 2.96
C LEU A 4 11.36 0.40 3.97
N PHE A 5 11.43 1.68 4.34
CA PHE A 5 12.41 2.12 5.33
C PHE A 5 12.13 1.55 6.72
N THR A 6 10.87 1.46 7.12
CA THR A 6 10.48 0.85 8.40
C THR A 6 10.85 -0.62 8.42
N ALA A 7 10.53 -1.39 7.37
CA ALA A 7 10.86 -2.81 7.27
C ALA A 7 12.40 -3.05 7.29
N ILE A 8 13.17 -2.25 6.55
CA ILE A 8 14.64 -2.32 6.60
C ILE A 8 15.15 -2.04 8.02
N PHE A 9 14.61 -1.01 8.67
CA PHE A 9 14.99 -0.68 10.05
C PHE A 9 14.67 -1.82 11.01
N MET A 10 13.47 -2.41 10.90
CA MET A 10 13.00 -3.49 11.78
C MET A 10 13.86 -4.76 11.65
N VAL A 11 14.23 -5.13 10.41
CA VAL A 11 14.98 -6.39 10.18
C VAL A 11 16.47 -6.21 10.45
N PHE A 12 17.08 -5.11 9.99
CA PHE A 12 18.56 -5.01 9.98
C PHE A 12 19.14 -4.12 11.07
N TYR A 13 18.38 -3.17 11.61
CA TYR A 13 18.89 -2.18 12.58
C TYR A 13 18.24 -2.28 13.95
N ALA A 14 16.99 -2.69 14.05
CA ALA A 14 16.31 -2.79 15.33
C ALA A 14 16.91 -3.95 16.16
N LYS A 15 17.42 -3.61 17.35
CA LYS A 15 17.85 -4.62 18.31
C LYS A 15 16.62 -5.30 18.91
N GLU A 16 16.71 -6.61 19.13
CA GLU A 16 15.68 -7.36 19.87
C GLU A 16 15.45 -6.72 21.24
N GLY A 17 14.19 -6.48 21.59
CA GLY A 17 13.81 -5.88 22.86
C GLY A 17 12.46 -5.15 22.79
N ARG A 18 12.03 -4.63 23.93
CA ARG A 18 10.72 -4.00 24.13
C ARG A 18 10.34 -2.94 23.06
N LYS A 19 11.33 -2.20 22.54
CA LYS A 19 11.09 -1.17 21.53
C LYS A 19 10.66 -1.76 20.18
N LYS A 20 11.33 -2.84 19.74
CA LYS A 20 10.98 -3.57 18.52
C LYS A 20 9.59 -4.21 18.66
N GLU A 21 9.35 -4.89 19.78
CA GLU A 21 8.06 -5.49 20.10
C GLU A 21 6.91 -4.48 20.14
N SER A 22 7.15 -3.31 20.76
CA SER A 22 6.15 -2.24 20.79
C SER A 22 5.83 -1.72 19.37
N LEU A 23 6.84 -1.53 18.53
CA LEU A 23 6.64 -1.06 17.16
C LEU A 23 5.87 -2.08 16.33
N HIS A 24 6.22 -3.37 16.42
CA HIS A 24 5.45 -4.47 15.84
C HIS A 24 4.00 -4.45 16.31
N PHE A 25 3.79 -4.34 17.61
CA PHE A 25 2.46 -4.30 18.20
C PHE A 25 1.61 -3.14 17.62
N PHE A 26 2.18 -1.93 17.51
CA PHE A 26 1.48 -0.80 16.92
C PHE A 26 1.17 -0.97 15.43
N ILE A 27 2.08 -1.54 14.65
CA ILE A 27 1.86 -1.83 13.23
C ILE A 27 0.73 -2.85 13.06
N HIS A 28 0.74 -3.92 13.87
CA HIS A 28 -0.32 -4.93 13.85
C HIS A 28 -1.67 -4.38 14.33
N LEU A 29 -1.69 -3.52 15.35
CA LEU A 29 -2.90 -2.84 15.77
C LEU A 29 -3.49 -1.99 14.63
N LEU A 30 -2.65 -1.20 13.94
CA LEU A 30 -3.08 -0.41 12.79
C LEU A 30 -3.65 -1.27 11.67
N SER A 31 -3.07 -2.44 11.41
CA SER A 31 -3.58 -3.37 10.39
C SER A 31 -4.96 -3.95 10.72
N GLY A 32 -5.30 -4.03 12.01
CA GLY A 32 -6.60 -4.50 12.50
C GLY A 32 -7.71 -3.45 12.53
N VAL A 33 -7.38 -2.15 12.32
CA VAL A 33 -8.39 -1.09 12.36
C VAL A 33 -9.31 -1.16 11.14
N PRO A 34 -10.65 -1.19 11.32
CA PRO A 34 -11.59 -1.18 10.21
C PRO A 34 -11.39 0.05 9.30
N SER A 35 -11.37 -0.16 7.98
CA SER A 35 -11.11 0.90 7.00
C SER A 35 -12.06 2.09 7.11
N ILE A 36 -13.30 1.85 7.53
CA ILE A 36 -14.29 2.92 7.75
C ILE A 36 -13.89 3.83 8.93
N VAL A 37 -13.32 3.26 10.00
CA VAL A 37 -12.84 4.02 11.16
C VAL A 37 -11.64 4.87 10.76
N LEU A 38 -10.70 4.29 10.00
CA LEU A 38 -9.58 5.05 9.43
C LEU A 38 -10.05 6.17 8.51
N GLY A 39 -11.10 5.93 7.71
CA GLY A 39 -11.70 6.95 6.85
C GLY A 39 -12.28 8.12 7.65
N LEU A 40 -13.03 7.83 8.72
CA LEU A 40 -13.61 8.86 9.59
C LEU A 40 -12.54 9.63 10.38
N PHE A 41 -11.53 8.92 10.90
CA PHE A 41 -10.38 9.55 11.55
C PHE A 41 -9.64 10.49 10.60
N SER A 42 -9.35 10.00 9.39
CA SER A 42 -8.67 10.78 8.35
C SER A 42 -9.51 12.00 7.94
N TYR A 43 -10.82 11.87 7.86
CA TYR A 43 -11.72 13.00 7.63
C TYR A 43 -11.61 14.06 8.73
N SER A 44 -11.72 13.63 9.99
CA SER A 44 -11.61 14.53 11.13
C SER A 44 -10.27 15.28 11.15
N LEU A 45 -9.18 14.55 10.90
CA LEU A 45 -7.83 15.11 10.97
C LEU A 45 -7.50 15.99 9.74
N PHE A 46 -7.61 15.43 8.53
CA PHE A 46 -7.14 16.11 7.30
C PHE A 46 -8.14 17.12 6.76
N VAL A 47 -9.43 16.75 6.73
CA VAL A 47 -10.43 17.62 6.10
C VAL A 47 -10.88 18.71 7.08
N TYR A 48 -11.14 18.35 8.34
CA TYR A 48 -11.71 19.28 9.32
C TYR A 48 -10.63 20.07 10.09
N GLN A 49 -9.68 19.38 10.76
CA GLN A 49 -8.67 20.07 11.60
C GLN A 49 -7.60 20.77 10.77
N LEU A 50 -6.99 20.05 9.81
CA LEU A 50 -5.94 20.60 8.95
C LEU A 50 -6.49 21.45 7.78
N LYS A 51 -7.82 21.53 7.65
CA LYS A 51 -8.52 22.33 6.64
C LYS A 51 -8.07 22.09 5.18
N LEU A 52 -7.58 20.88 4.88
CA LEU A 52 -7.19 20.49 3.51
C LEU A 52 -8.40 20.32 2.58
N GLY A 53 -9.61 20.32 3.16
CA GLY A 53 -10.84 20.06 2.44
C GLY A 53 -10.94 18.62 1.91
N ARG A 54 -12.05 18.27 1.28
CA ARG A 54 -12.17 17.03 0.52
C ARG A 54 -11.35 17.18 -0.75
N SER A 55 -10.25 16.45 -0.85
CA SER A 55 -9.27 16.62 -1.90
C SER A 55 -8.55 15.31 -2.22
N VAL A 56 -7.96 15.24 -3.41
CA VAL A 56 -7.10 14.11 -3.81
C VAL A 56 -5.98 13.89 -2.79
N LEU A 57 -5.41 14.98 -2.26
CA LEU A 57 -4.34 14.90 -1.27
C LEU A 57 -4.82 14.25 0.04
N SER A 58 -5.95 14.70 0.59
CA SER A 58 -6.54 14.12 1.81
C SER A 58 -6.85 12.63 1.62
N GLY A 59 -7.41 12.25 0.46
CA GLY A 59 -7.69 10.88 0.10
C GLY A 59 -6.42 10.02 -0.05
N ALA A 60 -5.40 10.56 -0.69
CA ALA A 60 -4.12 9.88 -0.88
C ALA A 60 -3.41 9.61 0.46
N ILE A 61 -3.40 10.58 1.38
CA ILE A 61 -2.81 10.39 2.71
C ILE A 61 -3.62 9.34 3.51
N ALA A 62 -4.94 9.39 3.47
CA ALA A 62 -5.80 8.42 4.14
C ALA A 62 -5.56 6.99 3.62
N LEU A 63 -5.46 6.81 2.29
CA LEU A 63 -5.08 5.54 1.68
C LEU A 63 -3.67 5.09 2.07
N ALA A 64 -2.72 6.02 2.09
CA ALA A 64 -1.34 5.71 2.48
C ALA A 64 -1.25 5.18 3.92
N ILE A 65 -1.99 5.78 4.85
CA ILE A 65 -2.07 5.31 6.25
C ILE A 65 -2.68 3.90 6.33
N MET A 66 -3.73 3.64 5.56
CA MET A 66 -4.39 2.34 5.54
C MET A 66 -3.49 1.23 4.96
N ILE A 67 -2.73 1.55 3.90
CA ILE A 67 -1.89 0.57 3.19
C ILE A 67 -0.55 0.36 3.89
N PHE A 68 -0.08 1.33 4.67
CA PHE A 68 1.22 1.31 5.33
C PHE A 68 1.48 0.02 6.12
N PRO A 69 0.62 -0.41 7.07
CA PRO A 69 0.89 -1.61 7.86
C PRO A 69 0.88 -2.87 6.99
N PHE A 70 0.00 -2.97 6.01
CA PHE A 70 -0.02 -4.10 5.08
C PHE A 70 1.30 -4.24 4.31
N MET A 71 1.81 -3.12 3.77
CA MET A 71 3.07 -3.12 3.03
C MET A 71 4.26 -3.41 3.95
N GLU A 72 4.24 -2.84 5.15
CA GLU A 72 5.34 -2.99 6.11
C GLU A 72 5.51 -4.45 6.52
N ILE A 73 4.44 -5.11 6.98
CA ILE A 73 4.44 -6.51 7.40
C ILE A 73 4.90 -7.44 6.25
N ARG A 74 4.45 -7.17 5.02
CA ARG A 74 4.87 -7.96 3.86
C ARG A 74 6.34 -7.76 3.52
N MET A 75 6.83 -6.51 3.51
CA MET A 75 8.22 -6.19 3.21
C MET A 75 9.18 -6.72 4.28
N GLU A 76 8.77 -6.68 5.55
CA GLU A 76 9.54 -7.26 6.64
C GLU A 76 9.75 -8.76 6.44
N LYS A 77 8.70 -9.52 6.12
CA LYS A 77 8.81 -10.95 5.81
C LYS A 77 9.74 -11.22 4.63
N ILE A 78 9.65 -10.43 3.55
CA ILE A 78 10.54 -10.57 2.40
C ILE A 78 12.01 -10.41 2.81
N PHE A 79 12.31 -9.46 3.69
CA PHE A 79 13.68 -9.27 4.18
C PHE A 79 14.13 -10.36 5.14
N GLU A 80 13.24 -10.92 5.95
CA GLU A 80 13.55 -12.05 6.85
C GLU A 80 13.84 -13.35 6.09
N GLU A 81 13.27 -13.52 4.88
CA GLU A 81 13.49 -14.67 4.02
C GLU A 81 14.86 -14.65 3.33
N VAL A 82 15.60 -13.54 3.38
CA VAL A 82 16.96 -13.46 2.84
C VAL A 82 17.89 -14.44 3.59
N PRO A 83 18.60 -15.36 2.89
CA PRO A 83 19.45 -16.34 3.54
C PRO A 83 20.52 -15.67 4.43
N LYS A 84 20.59 -16.08 5.68
CA LYS A 84 21.57 -15.54 6.65
C LYS A 84 23.02 -15.75 6.20
N SER A 85 23.30 -16.79 5.41
CA SER A 85 24.61 -17.05 4.82
C SER A 85 25.09 -15.89 3.94
N TYR A 86 24.21 -15.22 3.21
CA TYR A 86 24.57 -14.07 2.37
C TYR A 86 25.01 -12.87 3.23
N LEU A 87 24.30 -12.63 4.34
CA LEU A 87 24.66 -11.56 5.27
C LEU A 87 26.00 -11.85 5.95
N GLN A 88 26.19 -13.08 6.45
CA GLN A 88 27.43 -13.51 7.10
C GLN A 88 28.64 -13.45 6.15
N SER A 89 28.48 -13.92 4.90
CA SER A 89 29.53 -13.84 3.89
C SER A 89 29.95 -12.40 3.59
N SER A 90 28.96 -11.48 3.50
CA SER A 90 29.22 -10.06 3.29
C SER A 90 29.97 -9.42 4.48
N GLU A 91 29.57 -9.78 5.72
CA GLU A 91 30.25 -9.32 6.94
C GLU A 91 31.67 -9.85 7.01
N SER A 92 31.92 -11.12 6.65
CA SER A 92 33.26 -11.73 6.60
C SER A 92 34.19 -11.04 5.60
N LEU A 93 33.64 -10.45 4.55
CA LEU A 93 34.38 -9.63 3.58
C LEU A 93 34.59 -8.19 4.04
N GLY A 94 34.16 -7.83 5.26
CA GLY A 94 34.31 -6.48 5.82
C GLY A 94 33.32 -5.45 5.25
N CYS A 95 32.27 -5.87 4.57
CA CYS A 95 31.27 -4.95 4.03
C CYS A 95 30.44 -4.32 5.14
N SER A 96 30.16 -3.03 5.02
CA SER A 96 29.24 -2.36 5.96
C SER A 96 27.80 -2.81 5.75
N LYS A 97 26.98 -2.81 6.82
CA LYS A 97 25.55 -3.19 6.74
C LYS A 97 24.80 -2.43 5.64
N GLY A 98 25.02 -1.12 5.53
CA GLY A 98 24.37 -0.29 4.52
C GLY A 98 24.77 -0.68 3.08
N TYR A 99 26.02 -1.05 2.86
CA TYR A 99 26.49 -1.56 1.57
C TYR A 99 25.85 -2.89 1.24
N THR A 100 25.81 -3.83 2.20
CA THR A 100 25.17 -5.15 2.05
C THR A 100 23.68 -5.00 1.71
N ILE A 101 22.94 -4.15 2.42
CA ILE A 101 21.52 -3.93 2.14
C ILE A 101 21.34 -3.38 0.72
N ARG A 102 22.11 -2.37 0.32
CA ARG A 102 21.93 -1.70 -0.96
C ARG A 102 22.37 -2.54 -2.16
N ARG A 103 23.45 -3.31 -2.03
CA ARG A 103 24.08 -4.05 -3.14
C ARG A 103 23.71 -5.51 -3.21
N LEU A 104 23.23 -6.10 -2.13
CA LEU A 104 22.90 -7.52 -2.07
C LEU A 104 21.43 -7.71 -1.73
N VAL A 105 20.95 -7.22 -0.58
CA VAL A 105 19.59 -7.50 -0.10
C VAL A 105 18.54 -6.88 -1.03
N LEU A 106 18.62 -5.57 -1.29
CA LEU A 106 17.62 -4.88 -2.12
C LEU A 106 17.53 -5.43 -3.54
N PRO A 107 18.63 -5.67 -4.29
CA PRO A 107 18.53 -6.29 -5.61
C PRO A 107 17.95 -7.71 -5.56
N TYR A 108 18.31 -8.49 -4.55
CA TYR A 108 17.80 -9.86 -4.37
C TYR A 108 16.30 -9.88 -4.12
N THR A 109 15.79 -8.99 -3.26
CA THR A 109 14.38 -8.93 -2.89
C THR A 109 13.52 -8.04 -3.81
N LEU A 110 14.13 -7.31 -4.75
CA LEU A 110 13.45 -6.35 -5.62
C LEU A 110 12.21 -6.90 -6.33
N PRO A 111 12.23 -8.14 -6.90
CA PRO A 111 11.05 -8.70 -7.58
C PRO A 111 9.84 -8.83 -6.66
N GLU A 112 10.07 -9.30 -5.44
CA GLU A 112 9.01 -9.51 -4.44
C GLU A 112 8.52 -8.18 -3.86
N LEU A 113 9.41 -7.22 -3.68
CA LEU A 113 9.05 -5.86 -3.29
C LEU A 113 8.17 -5.19 -4.34
N LEU A 114 8.51 -5.31 -5.64
CA LEU A 114 7.69 -4.78 -6.73
C LEU A 114 6.32 -5.46 -6.79
N SER A 115 6.27 -6.77 -6.62
CA SER A 115 5.01 -7.51 -6.54
C SER A 115 4.14 -7.03 -5.37
N THR A 116 4.74 -6.83 -4.20
CA THR A 116 4.05 -6.29 -3.03
C THR A 116 3.50 -4.88 -3.28
N MET A 117 4.26 -4.02 -3.95
CA MET A 117 3.80 -2.68 -4.33
C MET A 117 2.61 -2.73 -5.29
N LEU A 118 2.63 -3.61 -6.28
CA LEU A 118 1.51 -3.81 -7.20
C LEU A 118 0.27 -4.35 -6.50
N LEU A 119 0.42 -5.31 -5.60
CA LEU A 119 -0.68 -5.82 -4.78
C LEU A 119 -1.28 -4.73 -3.88
N ALA A 120 -0.44 -3.90 -3.26
CA ALA A 120 -0.89 -2.76 -2.46
C ALA A 120 -1.64 -1.72 -3.31
N PHE A 121 -1.20 -1.47 -4.53
CA PHE A 121 -1.92 -0.63 -5.48
C PHE A 121 -3.30 -1.21 -5.85
N CYS A 122 -3.37 -2.51 -6.12
CA CYS A 122 -4.65 -3.20 -6.35
C CYS A 122 -5.59 -3.11 -5.15
N PHE A 123 -5.05 -3.26 -3.93
CA PHE A 123 -5.80 -3.09 -2.69
C PHE A 123 -6.34 -1.67 -2.55
N ALA A 124 -5.51 -0.65 -2.86
CA ALA A 124 -5.93 0.76 -2.87
C ALA A 124 -7.05 1.05 -3.86
N LEU A 125 -7.00 0.43 -5.05
CA LEU A 125 -8.05 0.58 -6.07
C LEU A 125 -9.41 0.09 -5.60
N GLY A 126 -9.47 -0.90 -4.70
CA GLY A 126 -10.71 -1.42 -4.13
C GLY A 126 -11.21 -0.66 -2.89
N ALA A 127 -10.37 0.18 -2.29
CA ALA A 127 -10.67 0.81 -1.01
C ALA A 127 -11.63 1.99 -1.15
N THR A 128 -12.89 1.81 -0.78
CA THR A 128 -13.93 2.85 -0.83
C THR A 128 -13.95 3.76 0.41
N PRO A 129 -13.91 3.25 1.68
CA PRO A 129 -14.19 4.09 2.85
C PRO A 129 -13.23 5.27 3.06
N PRO A 130 -11.91 5.12 2.92
CA PRO A 130 -11.00 6.26 3.09
C PRO A 130 -11.30 7.38 2.09
N ILE A 131 -11.55 7.03 0.82
CA ILE A 131 -11.81 8.01 -0.24
C ILE A 131 -13.19 8.65 -0.07
N LEU A 132 -14.19 7.88 0.33
CA LEU A 132 -15.56 8.35 0.52
C LEU A 132 -15.63 9.57 1.45
N PHE A 133 -14.86 9.56 2.53
CA PHE A 133 -14.88 10.63 3.52
C PHE A 133 -13.92 11.77 3.20
N THR A 134 -12.73 11.47 2.65
CA THR A 134 -11.63 12.43 2.57
C THR A 134 -11.40 13.04 1.20
N GLY A 135 -11.57 12.27 0.12
CA GLY A 135 -11.21 12.73 -1.24
C GLY A 135 -12.38 12.78 -2.21
N GLY A 136 -13.45 12.07 -1.87
CA GLY A 136 -14.54 11.83 -2.79
C GLY A 136 -15.64 12.89 -2.75
N VAL A 137 -16.03 13.34 -3.93
CA VAL A 137 -17.26 14.13 -4.14
C VAL A 137 -18.01 13.50 -5.31
N ALA A 138 -19.31 13.29 -5.13
CA ALA A 138 -20.18 12.79 -6.18
C ALA A 138 -20.16 13.73 -7.39
N PHE A 139 -20.00 13.15 -8.59
CA PHE A 139 -19.99 13.89 -9.85
C PHE A 139 -18.94 15.03 -9.92
N ALA A 140 -17.80 14.85 -9.23
CA ALA A 140 -16.70 15.79 -9.32
C ALA A 140 -16.18 15.90 -10.77
N LYS A 141 -15.84 17.11 -11.19
CA LYS A 141 -15.08 17.33 -12.43
C LYS A 141 -13.68 16.75 -12.29
N SER A 142 -13.00 16.53 -13.41
CA SER A 142 -11.59 16.12 -13.39
C SER A 142 -10.78 17.07 -12.50
N PRO A 143 -9.97 16.54 -11.56
CA PRO A 143 -9.21 17.37 -10.62
C PRO A 143 -8.17 18.20 -11.37
N THR A 144 -8.13 19.50 -11.11
CA THR A 144 -7.14 20.43 -11.68
C THR A 144 -5.93 20.60 -10.77
N SER A 145 -6.06 20.23 -9.50
CA SER A 145 -4.98 20.29 -8.49
C SER A 145 -5.11 19.17 -7.48
N LEU A 146 -4.07 18.92 -6.69
CA LEU A 146 -4.09 17.94 -5.59
C LEU A 146 -5.07 18.32 -4.48
N LEU A 147 -5.42 19.59 -4.37
CA LEU A 147 -6.41 20.08 -3.39
C LEU A 147 -7.85 20.07 -3.95
N SER A 148 -8.05 19.66 -5.21
CA SER A 148 -9.39 19.47 -5.77
C SER A 148 -9.94 18.11 -5.39
N PRO A 149 -11.26 17.97 -5.19
CA PRO A 149 -11.90 16.68 -5.02
C PRO A 149 -11.89 15.87 -6.32
N ALA A 150 -11.98 14.54 -6.20
CA ALA A 150 -12.07 13.64 -7.33
C ALA A 150 -13.09 12.52 -7.07
N MET A 151 -13.62 11.94 -8.14
CA MET A 151 -14.48 10.78 -8.07
C MET A 151 -13.69 9.53 -8.46
N ALA A 152 -13.28 8.73 -7.48
CA ALA A 152 -12.60 7.46 -7.72
C ALA A 152 -13.57 6.35 -8.11
N LEU A 153 -13.11 5.36 -8.87
CA LEU A 153 -13.93 4.24 -9.35
C LEU A 153 -14.69 3.50 -8.22
N PRO A 154 -14.10 3.16 -7.07
CA PRO A 154 -14.82 2.49 -5.99
C PRO A 154 -15.93 3.39 -5.41
N LEU A 155 -15.71 4.69 -5.33
CA LEU A 155 -16.74 5.63 -4.92
C LEU A 155 -17.87 5.73 -5.96
N HIS A 156 -17.54 5.77 -7.24
CA HIS A 156 -18.51 5.77 -8.33
C HIS A 156 -19.41 4.54 -8.27
N LEU A 157 -18.82 3.35 -8.13
CA LEU A 157 -19.57 2.10 -7.97
C LEU A 157 -20.52 2.15 -6.77
N TYR A 158 -19.99 2.58 -5.60
CA TYR A 158 -20.79 2.69 -4.39
C TYR A 158 -22.00 3.61 -4.57
N LEU A 159 -21.80 4.80 -5.15
CA LEU A 159 -22.88 5.76 -5.38
C LEU A 159 -23.94 5.25 -6.36
N LEU A 160 -23.54 4.56 -7.44
CA LEU A 160 -24.48 3.97 -8.39
C LEU A 160 -25.33 2.87 -7.75
N LEU A 161 -24.75 2.06 -6.86
CA LEU A 161 -25.48 1.03 -6.12
C LEU A 161 -26.46 1.64 -5.12
N VAL A 162 -26.08 2.71 -4.43
CA VAL A 162 -26.97 3.42 -3.48
C VAL A 162 -28.13 4.11 -4.20
N GLN A 163 -27.91 4.63 -5.41
CA GLN A 163 -28.98 5.24 -6.22
C GLN A 163 -30.02 4.23 -6.72
N GLY A 164 -29.62 2.97 -6.94
CA GLY A 164 -30.51 1.90 -7.40
C GLY A 164 -31.14 2.14 -8.77
N GLY A 165 -32.19 1.40 -9.10
CA GLY A 165 -33.00 1.59 -10.32
C GLY A 165 -32.21 1.51 -11.63
N SER A 166 -32.38 2.48 -12.52
CA SER A 166 -31.72 2.52 -13.85
C SER A 166 -30.19 2.69 -13.79
N SER A 167 -29.62 3.02 -12.62
CA SER A 167 -28.16 3.15 -12.44
C SER A 167 -27.46 1.81 -12.27
N LEU A 168 -28.19 0.71 -11.99
CA LEU A 168 -27.62 -0.63 -11.80
C LEU A 168 -26.82 -1.12 -13.02
N SER A 169 -27.31 -0.88 -14.23
CA SER A 169 -26.60 -1.25 -15.47
C SER A 169 -25.21 -0.57 -15.54
N ARG A 170 -25.13 0.72 -15.15
CA ARG A 170 -23.85 1.46 -15.07
C ARG A 170 -22.97 0.97 -13.93
N ALA A 171 -23.57 0.54 -12.80
CA ALA A 171 -22.84 -0.04 -11.70
C ALA A 171 -22.12 -1.34 -12.10
N TYR A 172 -22.81 -2.23 -12.84
CA TYR A 172 -22.19 -3.44 -13.38
C TYR A 172 -21.04 -3.12 -14.34
N GLY A 173 -21.20 -2.12 -15.22
CA GLY A 173 -20.12 -1.66 -16.10
C GLY A 173 -18.89 -1.18 -15.32
N THR A 174 -19.11 -0.37 -14.27
CA THR A 174 -18.01 0.11 -13.40
C THR A 174 -17.34 -1.05 -12.66
N ALA A 175 -18.13 -2.01 -12.15
CA ALA A 175 -17.60 -3.20 -11.47
C ALA A 175 -16.75 -4.06 -12.42
N LEU A 176 -17.18 -4.24 -13.66
CA LEU A 176 -16.40 -4.97 -14.67
C LEU A 176 -15.08 -4.28 -14.98
N VAL A 177 -15.08 -2.96 -15.15
CA VAL A 177 -13.83 -2.19 -15.38
C VAL A 177 -12.90 -2.35 -14.19
N MET A 178 -13.39 -2.23 -12.95
CA MET A 178 -12.57 -2.43 -11.74
C MET A 178 -12.01 -3.85 -11.68
N LEU A 179 -12.84 -4.87 -11.93
CA LEU A 179 -12.40 -6.27 -11.93
C LEU A 179 -11.30 -6.49 -12.97
N PHE A 180 -11.44 -5.93 -14.16
CA PHE A 180 -10.46 -6.06 -15.23
C PHE A 180 -9.13 -5.39 -14.87
N LEU A 181 -9.17 -4.19 -14.29
CA LEU A 181 -7.98 -3.49 -13.79
C LEU A 181 -7.27 -4.30 -12.68
N LEU A 182 -8.02 -4.88 -11.75
CA LEU A 182 -7.46 -5.71 -10.67
C LEU A 182 -6.85 -7.00 -11.22
N LEU A 183 -7.49 -7.66 -12.17
CA LEU A 183 -6.97 -8.87 -12.82
C LEU A 183 -5.68 -8.57 -13.59
N ILE A 184 -5.62 -7.48 -14.35
CA ILE A 184 -4.40 -7.05 -15.05
C ILE A 184 -3.30 -6.75 -14.04
N GLY A 185 -3.57 -5.96 -13.00
CA GLY A 185 -2.59 -5.63 -11.98
C GLY A 185 -2.02 -6.86 -11.27
N ASN A 186 -2.88 -7.78 -10.84
CA ASN A 186 -2.45 -9.04 -10.21
C ASN A 186 -1.70 -9.96 -11.20
N GLY A 187 -2.13 -10.01 -12.46
CA GLY A 187 -1.45 -10.77 -13.50
C GLY A 187 -0.03 -10.26 -13.75
N ILE A 188 0.14 -8.93 -13.84
CA ILE A 188 1.47 -8.30 -13.99
C ILE A 188 2.32 -8.59 -12.76
N ALA A 189 1.78 -8.47 -11.54
CA ALA A 189 2.50 -8.77 -10.31
C ALA A 189 3.03 -10.22 -10.30
N SER A 190 2.16 -11.18 -10.63
CA SER A 190 2.51 -12.60 -10.70
C SER A 190 3.59 -12.90 -11.77
N LEU A 191 3.45 -12.32 -12.96
CA LEU A 191 4.42 -12.49 -14.04
C LEU A 191 5.79 -11.90 -13.68
N LEU A 192 5.83 -10.71 -13.07
CA LEU A 192 7.07 -10.10 -12.62
C LEU A 192 7.78 -10.97 -11.59
N THR A 193 7.06 -11.47 -10.58
CA THR A 193 7.65 -12.35 -9.57
C THR A 193 8.23 -13.62 -10.20
N THR A 194 7.45 -14.29 -11.07
CA THR A 194 7.88 -15.53 -11.71
C THR A 194 9.09 -15.32 -12.65
N TYR A 195 9.08 -14.26 -13.44
CA TYR A 195 10.17 -13.93 -14.37
C TYR A 195 11.46 -13.60 -13.63
N CYS A 196 11.37 -12.80 -12.58
CA CYS A 196 12.53 -12.40 -11.81
C CYS A 196 13.12 -13.56 -11.00
N HIS A 197 12.29 -14.41 -10.37
CA HIS A 197 12.76 -15.62 -9.69
C HIS A 197 13.59 -16.53 -10.64
N ARG A 198 13.12 -16.74 -11.87
CA ARG A 198 13.86 -17.55 -12.86
C ARG A 198 15.23 -16.95 -13.27
N LYS A 199 15.36 -15.62 -13.20
CA LYS A 199 16.60 -14.94 -13.61
C LYS A 199 17.66 -14.93 -12.50
N TRP A 200 17.25 -14.98 -11.23
CA TRP A 200 18.16 -14.93 -10.09
C TRP A 200 18.51 -16.30 -9.50
N GLN A 201 17.81 -17.37 -9.93
CA GLN A 201 18.15 -18.76 -9.58
C GLN A 201 19.10 -19.43 -10.60
N LYS A 202 19.45 -18.76 -11.69
CA LYS A 202 20.52 -19.15 -12.61
C LYS A 202 21.80 -18.37 -12.32
#